data_759fae1648ce377ed6a28ab58503ca89
#
_entry.id   759fae1648ce377ed6a28ab58503ca89
#
_cell.length_a   1.000
_cell.length_b   1.000
_cell.length_c   1.000
_cell.angle_alpha   90.00
_cell.angle_beta   90.00
_cell.angle_gamma   90.00
#
_symmetry.space_group_name_H-M   'P 1'
#
loop_
_entity.id
_entity.type
_entity.pdbx_description
1 polymer ?
#
loop_
_entity_poly.entity_id
_entity_poly.type
_entity_poly.pdbx_seq_one_letter_code
_entity_poly.pdbx_strand_id
1 'polypeptide(L)'
;MSMSESLELVSATKSFGGWLKRYRHHARSLDCEMVFSIYLPPQAEERKVPVLWWLSGLTCNDENFMQKAGAQRLAAELGMAIICPDTSPRGLDLPGEHDSYDFGSGAGFYLNAKREPWSHHYRMYDYVNDELPSVARQHFPLNGREAISGHSMGGHGAL
;
A
#
# COMPACT_ATOMS: atom_id res chain seq x y z
N MET A 1 -0.39 -24.64 10.23
CA MET A 1 -1.43 -24.07 9.35
C MET A 1 -1.19 -22.58 9.23
N SER A 2 -0.78 -22.12 8.08
CA SER A 2 -0.75 -20.70 7.75
C SER A 2 -2.21 -20.25 7.68
N MET A 3 -2.67 -19.47 8.65
CA MET A 3 -3.93 -18.76 8.52
C MET A 3 -3.75 -17.80 7.35
N SER A 4 -4.48 -18.01 6.25
CA SER A 4 -4.48 -17.06 5.14
C SER A 4 -4.95 -15.73 5.71
N GLU A 5 -4.13 -14.71 5.58
CA GLU A 5 -4.54 -13.37 5.97
C GLU A 5 -5.78 -13.01 5.16
N SER A 6 -6.88 -12.73 5.85
CA SER A 6 -8.13 -12.37 5.20
C SER A 6 -8.06 -10.92 4.75
N LEU A 7 -8.34 -10.68 3.46
CA LEU A 7 -8.56 -9.34 2.94
C LEU A 7 -10.05 -9.00 2.97
N GLU A 8 -10.39 -7.85 3.53
CA GLU A 8 -11.72 -7.27 3.47
C GLU A 8 -11.80 -6.26 2.33
N LEU A 9 -12.71 -6.48 1.39
CA LEU A 9 -12.96 -5.51 0.32
C LEU A 9 -13.71 -4.29 0.88
N VAL A 10 -13.07 -3.13 0.85
CA VAL A 10 -13.66 -1.85 1.30
C VAL A 10 -14.44 -1.19 0.17
N SER A 11 -13.89 -1.16 -1.03
CA SER A 11 -14.55 -0.58 -2.20
C SER A 11 -14.02 -1.18 -3.50
N ALA A 12 -14.84 -1.12 -4.55
CA ALA A 12 -14.46 -1.52 -5.90
C ALA A 12 -15.15 -0.62 -6.91
N THR A 13 -14.39 -0.07 -7.85
CA THR A 13 -14.86 0.83 -8.89
C THR A 13 -14.25 0.44 -10.23
N LYS A 14 -15.08 0.35 -11.29
CA LYS A 14 -14.57 0.15 -12.64
C LYS A 14 -13.77 1.36 -13.11
N SER A 15 -12.62 1.10 -13.72
CA SER A 15 -11.73 2.12 -14.24
C SER A 15 -10.96 1.58 -15.45
N PHE A 16 -11.14 2.19 -16.61
CA PHE A 16 -10.49 1.81 -17.88
C PHE A 16 -10.54 0.30 -18.17
N GLY A 17 -11.71 -0.31 -17.97
CA GLY A 17 -11.94 -1.74 -18.19
C GLY A 17 -11.41 -2.66 -17.10
N GLY A 18 -10.59 -2.15 -16.20
CA GLY A 18 -10.10 -2.84 -15.01
C GLY A 18 -10.84 -2.43 -13.73
N TRP A 19 -10.23 -2.68 -12.59
CA TRP A 19 -10.82 -2.41 -11.29
C TRP A 19 -9.88 -1.64 -10.39
N LEU A 20 -10.37 -0.54 -9.82
CA LEU A 20 -9.74 0.14 -8.68
C LEU A 20 -10.42 -0.35 -7.40
N LYS A 21 -9.66 -1.03 -6.55
CA LYS A 21 -10.16 -1.64 -5.32
C LYS A 21 -9.36 -1.18 -4.10
N ARG A 22 -10.04 -1.10 -2.97
CA ARG A 22 -9.40 -0.89 -1.67
C ARG A 22 -9.66 -2.11 -0.78
N TYR A 23 -8.64 -2.52 -0.08
CA TYR A 23 -8.69 -3.64 0.86
C TYR A 23 -8.18 -3.24 2.23
N ARG A 24 -8.78 -3.82 3.25
CA ARG A 24 -8.34 -3.75 4.64
C ARG A 24 -7.86 -5.11 5.09
N HIS A 25 -6.82 -5.13 5.88
CA HIS A 25 -6.33 -6.35 6.54
C HIS A 25 -5.62 -6.01 7.85
N HIS A 26 -5.53 -6.98 8.74
CA HIS A 26 -4.68 -6.85 9.92
C HIS A 26 -3.22 -7.08 9.54
N ALA A 27 -2.40 -6.04 9.63
CA ALA A 27 -0.98 -6.11 9.36
C ALA A 27 -0.23 -6.57 10.61
N ARG A 28 0.40 -7.74 10.54
CA ARG A 28 1.14 -8.32 11.68
C ARG A 28 2.37 -7.51 12.04
N SER A 29 3.10 -7.02 11.04
CA SER A 29 4.30 -6.21 11.26
C SER A 29 4.02 -4.89 11.97
N LEU A 30 2.81 -4.36 11.85
CA LEU A 30 2.37 -3.09 12.44
C LEU A 30 1.43 -3.29 13.63
N ASP A 31 0.95 -4.50 13.83
CA ASP A 31 -0.06 -4.87 14.83
C ASP A 31 -1.28 -3.92 14.82
N CYS A 32 -1.78 -3.65 13.64
CA CYS A 32 -2.98 -2.82 13.42
C CYS A 32 -3.63 -3.09 12.07
N GLU A 33 -4.84 -2.54 11.91
CA GLU A 33 -5.53 -2.56 10.62
C GLU A 33 -4.85 -1.60 9.64
N MET A 34 -4.57 -2.11 8.43
CA MET A 34 -4.03 -1.32 7.33
C MET A 34 -4.93 -1.40 6.10
N VAL A 35 -4.94 -0.31 5.34
CA VAL A 35 -5.65 -0.23 4.06
C VAL A 35 -4.65 0.01 2.95
N PHE A 36 -4.86 -0.64 1.81
CA PHE A 36 -4.14 -0.35 0.58
C PHE A 36 -5.09 -0.31 -0.61
N SER A 37 -4.71 0.44 -1.64
CA SER A 37 -5.41 0.48 -2.92
C SER A 37 -4.67 -0.36 -3.95
N ILE A 38 -5.41 -1.04 -4.82
CA ILE A 38 -4.87 -1.75 -5.96
C ILE A 38 -5.67 -1.42 -7.21
N TYR A 39 -4.97 -1.10 -8.29
CA TYR A 39 -5.54 -1.12 -9.64
C TYR A 39 -5.18 -2.44 -10.32
N LEU A 40 -6.19 -3.16 -10.76
CA LEU A 40 -6.05 -4.37 -11.56
C LEU A 40 -6.45 -4.06 -13.00
N PRO A 41 -5.53 -4.15 -13.98
CA PRO A 41 -5.86 -3.90 -15.38
C PRO A 41 -6.79 -5.01 -15.90
N PRO A 42 -7.52 -4.78 -17.01
CA PRO A 42 -8.44 -5.79 -17.56
C PRO A 42 -7.75 -7.14 -17.85
N GLN A 43 -6.47 -7.12 -18.22
CA GLN A 43 -5.68 -8.32 -18.50
C GLN A 43 -5.52 -9.26 -17.29
N ALA A 44 -5.69 -8.72 -16.06
CA ALA A 44 -5.60 -9.52 -14.83
C ALA A 44 -6.72 -10.56 -14.69
N GLU A 45 -7.80 -10.44 -15.45
CA GLU A 45 -8.85 -11.47 -15.52
C GLU A 45 -8.41 -12.72 -16.28
N GLU A 46 -7.43 -12.60 -17.17
CA GLU A 46 -6.99 -13.69 -18.08
C GLU A 46 -5.58 -14.20 -17.76
N ARG A 47 -4.73 -13.37 -17.16
CA ARG A 47 -3.33 -13.71 -16.92
C ARG A 47 -2.77 -13.00 -15.69
N LYS A 48 -1.64 -13.50 -15.18
CA LYS A 48 -0.83 -12.79 -14.19
C LYS A 48 -0.16 -11.57 -14.84
N VAL A 49 -0.08 -10.47 -14.10
CA VAL A 49 0.40 -9.17 -14.58
C VAL A 49 1.57 -8.66 -13.71
N PRO A 50 2.44 -7.81 -14.26
CA PRO A 50 3.43 -7.11 -13.45
C PRO A 50 2.78 -6.08 -12.53
N VAL A 51 3.50 -5.65 -11.51
CA VAL A 51 3.02 -4.66 -10.55
C VAL A 51 4.00 -3.52 -10.36
N LEU A 52 3.45 -2.30 -10.30
CA LEU A 52 4.14 -1.11 -9.81
C LEU A 52 3.70 -0.84 -8.37
N TRP A 53 4.66 -0.84 -7.45
CA TRP A 53 4.48 -0.38 -6.08
C TRP A 53 4.68 1.12 -6.04
N TRP A 54 3.65 1.86 -5.65
CA TRP A 54 3.74 3.31 -5.51
C TRP A 54 3.71 3.70 -4.03
N LEU A 55 4.75 4.43 -3.61
CA LEU A 55 4.88 4.98 -2.26
C LEU A 55 4.56 6.47 -2.27
N SER A 56 3.52 6.85 -1.56
CA SER A 56 3.08 8.25 -1.47
C SER A 56 3.89 9.07 -0.48
N GLY A 57 3.78 10.39 -0.59
CA GLY A 57 4.50 11.35 0.23
C GLY A 57 3.82 11.62 1.59
N LEU A 58 4.39 12.55 2.33
CA LEU A 58 3.86 13.01 3.62
C LEU A 58 2.38 13.37 3.55
N THR A 59 1.65 13.04 4.59
CA THR A 59 0.22 13.30 4.80
C THR A 59 -0.74 12.55 3.87
N CYS A 60 -0.21 11.85 2.87
CA CYS A 60 -1.02 11.02 1.97
C CYS A 60 -1.46 9.71 2.63
N ASN A 61 -2.45 9.08 2.02
CA ASN A 61 -2.86 7.72 2.30
C ASN A 61 -2.81 6.87 1.01
N ASP A 62 -3.47 5.72 1.01
CA ASP A 62 -3.54 4.81 -0.13
C ASP A 62 -4.30 5.38 -1.35
N GLU A 63 -5.11 6.42 -1.19
CA GLU A 63 -5.99 6.94 -2.24
C GLU A 63 -5.41 8.10 -3.04
N ASN A 64 -4.48 8.88 -2.49
CA ASN A 64 -4.03 10.13 -3.12
C ASN A 64 -3.51 9.92 -4.55
N PHE A 65 -2.64 8.95 -4.75
CA PHE A 65 -2.11 8.64 -6.09
C PHE A 65 -3.22 8.16 -7.04
N MET A 66 -4.06 7.25 -6.58
CA MET A 66 -5.13 6.67 -7.41
C MET A 66 -6.14 7.72 -7.87
N GLN A 67 -6.41 8.73 -7.04
CA GLN A 67 -7.37 9.79 -7.37
C GLN A 67 -6.78 10.91 -8.21
N LYS A 68 -5.47 11.20 -8.09
CA LYS A 68 -4.87 12.43 -8.61
C LYS A 68 -3.90 12.22 -9.76
N ALA A 69 -3.23 11.08 -9.84
CA ALA A 69 -2.15 10.87 -10.82
C ALA A 69 -2.64 10.52 -12.23
N GLY A 70 -3.86 9.98 -12.36
CA GLY A 70 -4.40 9.58 -13.66
C GLY A 70 -3.66 8.41 -14.31
N ALA A 71 -3.03 7.55 -13.52
CA ALA A 71 -2.17 6.48 -14.02
C ALA A 71 -2.93 5.26 -14.55
N GLN A 72 -4.21 5.09 -14.22
CA GLN A 72 -4.98 3.88 -14.51
C GLN A 72 -5.13 3.63 -16.01
N ARG A 73 -5.28 4.67 -16.82
CA ARG A 73 -5.39 4.52 -18.28
C ARG A 73 -4.16 3.84 -18.87
N LEU A 74 -2.99 4.37 -18.57
CA LEU A 74 -1.73 3.81 -19.06
C LEU A 74 -1.47 2.42 -18.47
N ALA A 75 -1.79 2.21 -17.19
CA ALA A 75 -1.67 0.90 -16.57
C ALA A 75 -2.57 -0.15 -17.26
N ALA A 76 -3.78 0.22 -17.67
CA ALA A 76 -4.66 -0.63 -18.44
C ALA A 76 -4.08 -0.96 -19.84
N GLU A 77 -3.55 0.04 -20.53
CA GLU A 77 -2.90 -0.14 -21.83
C GLU A 77 -1.68 -1.09 -21.75
N LEU A 78 -0.86 -0.92 -20.71
CA LEU A 78 0.35 -1.73 -20.48
C LEU A 78 0.06 -3.11 -19.84
N GLY A 79 -1.14 -3.33 -19.33
CA GLY A 79 -1.47 -4.55 -18.60
C GLY A 79 -0.73 -4.67 -17.27
N MET A 80 -0.61 -3.58 -16.51
CA MET A 80 0.15 -3.48 -15.28
C MET A 80 -0.76 -3.15 -14.09
N ALA A 81 -0.61 -3.89 -12.99
CA ALA A 81 -1.24 -3.54 -11.72
C ALA A 81 -0.47 -2.41 -11.02
N ILE A 82 -1.16 -1.63 -10.19
CA ILE A 82 -0.55 -0.63 -9.31
C ILE A 82 -1.04 -0.88 -7.90
N ILE A 83 -0.13 -0.94 -6.93
CA ILE A 83 -0.48 -1.05 -5.50
C ILE A 83 0.06 0.17 -4.76
N CYS A 84 -0.83 0.81 -4.00
CA CYS A 84 -0.52 1.97 -3.16
C CYS A 84 -0.83 1.60 -1.70
N PRO A 85 0.17 1.37 -0.85
CA PRO A 85 -0.05 1.25 0.59
C PRO A 85 -0.36 2.62 1.22
N ASP A 86 -0.93 2.60 2.43
CA ASP A 86 -0.96 3.78 3.28
C ASP A 86 0.47 4.17 3.70
N THR A 87 0.65 5.40 4.13
CA THR A 87 1.96 5.97 4.51
C THR A 87 2.33 5.73 5.97
N SER A 88 1.39 5.29 6.78
CA SER A 88 1.59 4.98 8.20
C SER A 88 0.45 4.11 8.74
N PRO A 89 0.60 3.52 9.94
CA PRO A 89 -0.54 3.10 10.75
C PRO A 89 -1.52 4.24 10.98
N ARG A 90 -2.79 3.89 11.27
CA ARG A 90 -3.86 4.84 11.58
C ARG A 90 -4.64 4.34 12.78
N GLY A 91 -5.19 5.27 13.58
CA GLY A 91 -6.11 4.97 14.67
C GLY A 91 -5.47 4.34 15.91
N LEU A 92 -4.18 4.47 16.10
CA LEU A 92 -3.47 3.96 17.28
C LEU A 92 -3.55 4.89 18.47
N ASP A 93 -3.69 6.19 18.23
CA ASP A 93 -3.75 7.26 19.24
C ASP A 93 -2.55 7.26 20.21
N LEU A 94 -1.36 7.03 19.66
CA LEU A 94 -0.12 7.10 20.44
C LEU A 94 0.17 8.54 20.89
N PRO A 95 0.81 8.75 22.05
CA PRO A 95 1.13 10.09 22.53
C PRO A 95 1.97 10.88 21.52
N GLY A 96 1.46 12.03 21.06
CA GLY A 96 2.14 12.90 20.08
C GLY A 96 1.97 12.50 18.61
N GLU A 97 1.21 11.44 18.33
CA GLU A 97 1.03 10.89 16.96
C GLU A 97 0.44 11.90 15.98
N HIS A 98 -0.37 12.83 16.47
CA HIS A 98 -1.08 13.80 15.64
C HIS A 98 -0.61 15.26 15.88
N ASP A 99 0.48 15.46 16.60
CA ASP A 99 0.93 16.80 17.00
C ASP A 99 1.61 17.58 15.87
N SER A 100 2.18 16.86 14.88
CA SER A 100 2.89 17.48 13.76
C SER A 100 2.60 16.72 12.47
N TYR A 101 2.57 17.43 11.34
CA TYR A 101 2.34 16.83 10.02
C TYR A 101 3.48 15.93 9.52
N ASP A 102 4.67 16.12 10.06
CA ASP A 102 5.90 15.43 9.68
C ASP A 102 6.34 14.35 10.69
N PHE A 103 5.47 14.00 11.62
CA PHE A 103 5.71 12.96 12.61
C PHE A 103 4.44 12.18 12.93
N GLY A 104 4.55 10.86 12.97
CA GLY A 104 3.43 9.98 13.31
C GLY A 104 2.49 9.72 12.12
N SER A 105 1.22 10.06 12.28
CA SER A 105 0.17 9.79 11.30
C SER A 105 0.47 10.43 9.94
N GLY A 106 0.51 9.62 8.88
CA GLY A 106 0.88 10.08 7.54
C GLY A 106 2.37 10.33 7.33
N ALA A 107 3.21 9.98 8.30
CA ALA A 107 4.65 10.28 8.33
C ALA A 107 5.47 9.09 8.83
N GLY A 108 5.19 7.88 8.32
CA GLY A 108 5.91 6.66 8.68
C GLY A 108 7.31 6.53 8.05
N PHE A 109 7.62 7.34 7.04
CA PHE A 109 8.88 7.39 6.30
C PHE A 109 9.35 6.04 5.75
N TYR A 110 8.46 5.03 5.74
CA TYR A 110 8.78 3.65 5.31
C TYR A 110 9.95 3.04 6.09
N LEU A 111 10.06 3.41 7.36
CA LEU A 111 11.10 2.98 8.29
C LEU A 111 10.51 2.17 9.46
N ASN A 112 11.36 1.38 10.11
CA ASN A 112 11.03 0.75 11.37
C ASN A 112 11.46 1.64 12.53
N ALA A 113 10.50 2.08 13.35
CA ALA A 113 10.78 2.81 14.57
C ALA A 113 11.52 1.94 15.59
N LYS A 114 12.44 2.56 16.35
CA LYS A 114 13.28 1.86 17.33
C LYS A 114 12.90 2.15 18.78
N ARG A 115 12.09 3.17 19.02
CA ARG A 115 11.71 3.62 20.38
C ARG A 115 10.25 3.28 20.69
N GLU A 116 10.02 2.89 21.95
CA GLU A 116 8.67 2.73 22.48
C GLU A 116 7.93 4.08 22.57
N PRO A 117 6.60 4.10 22.37
CA PRO A 117 5.75 2.96 21.99
C PRO A 117 5.72 2.69 20.46
N TRP A 118 6.45 3.48 19.69
CA TRP A 118 6.43 3.49 18.21
C TRP A 118 6.93 2.18 17.60
N SER A 119 7.91 1.54 18.22
CA SER A 119 8.58 0.34 17.72
C SER A 119 7.67 -0.87 17.54
N HIS A 120 6.50 -0.88 18.17
CA HIS A 120 5.52 -1.96 18.02
C HIS A 120 4.62 -1.79 16.78
N HIS A 121 4.44 -0.56 16.30
CA HIS A 121 3.44 -0.26 15.29
C HIS A 121 3.99 0.49 14.06
N TYR A 122 5.02 1.29 14.22
CA TYR A 122 5.62 2.05 13.12
C TYR A 122 6.78 1.26 12.51
N ARG A 123 6.43 0.16 11.83
CA ARG A 123 7.36 -0.75 11.16
C ARG A 123 7.07 -0.81 9.66
N MET A 124 6.97 0.36 9.04
CA MET A 124 6.60 0.49 7.64
C MET A 124 7.62 -0.13 6.68
N TYR A 125 8.89 -0.22 7.07
CA TYR A 125 9.91 -0.91 6.28
C TYR A 125 9.55 -2.40 6.11
N ASP A 126 9.31 -3.11 7.20
CA ASP A 126 8.93 -4.53 7.17
C ASP A 126 7.60 -4.74 6.42
N TYR A 127 6.65 -3.84 6.64
CA TYR A 127 5.35 -3.92 5.98
C TYR A 127 5.46 -3.83 4.47
N VAL A 128 6.19 -2.84 3.96
CA VAL A 128 6.31 -2.58 2.50
C VAL A 128 7.25 -3.57 1.82
N ASN A 129 8.31 -4.02 2.49
CA ASN A 129 9.27 -4.94 1.89
C ASN A 129 8.84 -6.41 1.95
N ASP A 130 8.19 -6.83 3.02
CA ASP A 130 7.95 -8.25 3.27
C ASP A 130 6.45 -8.59 3.33
N GLU A 131 5.70 -7.96 4.23
CA GLU A 131 4.34 -8.40 4.52
C GLU A 131 3.35 -8.09 3.40
N LEU A 132 3.23 -6.84 2.97
CA LEU A 132 2.29 -6.46 1.92
C LEU A 132 2.59 -7.14 0.58
N PRO A 133 3.85 -7.25 0.11
CA PRO A 133 4.15 -8.04 -1.08
C PRO A 133 3.75 -9.51 -0.97
N SER A 134 3.95 -10.13 0.19
CA SER A 134 3.51 -11.51 0.44
C SER A 134 1.99 -11.65 0.35
N VAL A 135 1.25 -10.76 1.01
CA VAL A 135 -0.22 -10.71 0.95
C VAL A 135 -0.70 -10.51 -0.49
N ALA A 136 -0.11 -9.57 -1.21
CA ALA A 136 -0.50 -9.26 -2.58
C ALA A 136 -0.28 -10.45 -3.54
N ARG A 137 0.85 -11.14 -3.43
CA ARG A 137 1.14 -12.32 -4.27
C ARG A 137 0.21 -13.49 -3.98
N GLN A 138 -0.30 -13.61 -2.76
CA GLN A 138 -1.26 -14.66 -2.41
C GLN A 138 -2.68 -14.38 -2.93
N HIS A 139 -3.07 -13.12 -3.02
CA HIS A 139 -4.46 -12.74 -3.29
C HIS A 139 -4.71 -12.20 -4.70
N PHE A 140 -3.67 -11.78 -5.43
CA PHE A 140 -3.81 -11.16 -6.74
C PHE A 140 -2.99 -11.87 -7.82
N PRO A 141 -3.41 -11.79 -9.10
CA PRO A 141 -2.72 -12.46 -10.20
C PRO A 141 -1.46 -11.68 -10.64
N LEU A 142 -0.43 -11.69 -9.80
CA LEU A 142 0.85 -11.03 -10.06
C LEU A 142 1.88 -12.04 -10.60
N ASN A 143 2.70 -11.61 -11.56
CA ASN A 143 3.62 -12.49 -12.29
C ASN A 143 5.07 -12.47 -11.78
N GLY A 144 5.35 -11.76 -10.68
CA GLY A 144 6.69 -11.64 -10.10
C GLY A 144 7.57 -10.54 -10.72
N ARG A 145 7.13 -9.88 -11.79
CA ARG A 145 7.80 -8.66 -12.29
C ARG A 145 7.31 -7.46 -11.51
N GLU A 146 8.21 -6.78 -10.86
CA GLU A 146 7.90 -5.71 -9.93
C GLU A 146 8.78 -4.50 -10.18
N ALA A 147 8.21 -3.32 -9.99
CA ALA A 147 8.92 -2.05 -9.92
C ALA A 147 8.41 -1.27 -8.73
N ILE A 148 9.23 -0.40 -8.19
CA ILE A 148 8.87 0.49 -7.09
C ILE A 148 9.18 1.91 -7.49
N SER A 149 8.29 2.84 -7.15
CA SER A 149 8.43 4.27 -7.36
C SER A 149 7.71 5.02 -6.25
N GLY A 150 7.95 6.29 -6.16
CA GLY A 150 7.30 7.12 -5.15
C GLY A 150 7.53 8.59 -5.35
N HIS A 151 6.87 9.39 -4.53
CA HIS A 151 6.95 10.85 -4.54
C HIS A 151 7.35 11.36 -3.16
N SER A 152 8.27 12.35 -3.09
CA SER A 152 8.68 13.00 -1.85
C SER A 152 9.19 11.97 -0.82
N MET A 153 8.59 11.90 0.37
CA MET A 153 8.86 10.87 1.38
C MET A 153 8.83 9.44 0.78
N GLY A 154 7.87 9.17 -0.11
CA GLY A 154 7.76 7.88 -0.80
C GLY A 154 8.84 7.66 -1.85
N GLY A 155 9.31 8.72 -2.53
CA GLY A 155 10.45 8.63 -3.44
C GLY A 155 11.73 8.22 -2.70
N HIS A 156 11.94 8.79 -1.52
CA HIS A 156 13.04 8.40 -0.63
C HIS A 156 12.86 6.96 -0.13
N GLY A 157 11.63 6.59 0.21
CA GLY A 157 11.32 5.20 0.63
C GLY A 157 11.52 4.16 -0.46
N ALA A 158 11.45 4.54 -1.74
CA ALA A 158 11.64 3.62 -2.87
C ALA A 158 13.13 3.32 -3.18
N LEU A 159 14.06 4.12 -2.64
CA LEU A 159 15.51 3.94 -2.79
C LEU A 159 16.07 2.98 -1.74
#